data_c65f7731454da7b589f7847a7b36822d
#
_entry.id   c65f7731454da7b589f7847a7b36822d
#
_cell.length_a   1.000
_cell.length_b   1.000
_cell.length_c   1.000
_cell.angle_alpha   90.00
_cell.angle_beta   90.00
_cell.angle_gamma   90.00
#
_symmetry.space_group_name_H-M   'P 1'
#
loop_
_entity.id
_entity.type
_entity.pdbx_description
1 polymer ?
#
loop_
_entity_poly.entity_id
_entity_poly.type
_entity_poly.pdbx_seq_one_letter_code
_entity_poly.pdbx_strand_id
1 'polypeptide(L)'
;MIEDFGQRGDNMADRRQLLVEMRAQDLDSIRLSTYRTACKLRFVQKKCNLHLVDIWNVIEAFRENGVNAMDLGDELPAARLEAVLSTIFYQLNKRMPTTHQIAVEQSAGLLLNFLLASYNPEGQGKMSVFVVKMALGTICGGKILDKLRYIFSQISDSAGTMVHSQFDQFLREVLKLPMAVFEGPSFGYTEQAARTCFPQQKKVSLNTFLDTLMSDPSPQCLVWLPLMHRLANVENVFHPVECSHCRTESMMGFRYRCQQCHNYQLCQDCFWRGHASGSHSNQHQMKEYTSWKSPAKKLSHALSKSLSCASSREPLHPMFPDISTAFSPPDCRT
;
A
#
# COMPACT_ATOMS: atom_id res chain seq x y z
N MET A 1 19.87 30.38 -14.82
CA MET A 1 18.62 30.15 -15.61
C MET A 1 18.74 29.02 -16.65
N ILE A 2 19.91 28.44 -16.90
CA ILE A 2 20.11 27.34 -17.86
C ILE A 2 20.16 25.95 -17.18
N GLU A 3 20.52 25.88 -15.89
CA GLU A 3 20.56 24.62 -15.12
C GLU A 3 19.17 24.04 -14.78
N ASP A 4 18.14 24.89 -14.71
CA ASP A 4 16.78 24.47 -14.34
C ASP A 4 16.02 23.72 -15.47
N PHE A 5 16.44 23.90 -16.73
CA PHE A 5 15.85 23.20 -17.88
C PHE A 5 16.38 21.76 -18.08
N GLY A 6 17.62 21.51 -17.70
CA GLY A 6 18.22 20.17 -17.80
C GLY A 6 17.62 19.20 -16.76
N GLN A 7 17.48 19.65 -15.52
CA GLN A 7 16.95 18.89 -14.41
C GLN A 7 15.44 18.55 -14.57
N ARG A 8 14.66 19.43 -15.21
CA ARG A 8 13.25 19.15 -15.54
C ARG A 8 13.09 18.07 -16.64
N GLY A 9 14.01 18.01 -17.57
CA GLY A 9 14.02 16.98 -18.63
C GLY A 9 14.30 15.59 -18.08
N ASP A 10 15.29 15.45 -17.23
CA ASP A 10 15.69 14.19 -16.60
C ASP A 10 14.60 13.68 -15.64
N ASN A 11 14.02 14.54 -14.81
CA ASN A 11 12.94 14.18 -13.88
C ASN A 11 11.68 13.63 -14.58
N MET A 12 11.35 14.17 -15.75
CA MET A 12 10.22 13.70 -16.55
C MET A 12 10.52 12.36 -17.25
N ALA A 13 11.77 12.14 -17.64
CA ALA A 13 12.24 10.87 -18.23
C ALA A 13 12.20 9.73 -17.20
N ASP A 14 12.71 9.94 -15.98
CA ASP A 14 12.74 8.96 -14.89
C ASP A 14 11.33 8.54 -14.46
N ARG A 15 10.39 9.49 -14.36
CA ARG A 15 8.99 9.17 -14.07
C ARG A 15 8.36 8.33 -15.17
N ARG A 16 8.60 8.69 -16.45
CA ARG A 16 8.11 7.90 -17.59
C ARG A 16 8.66 6.49 -17.54
N GLN A 17 9.94 6.34 -17.22
CA GLN A 17 10.59 5.05 -17.10
C GLN A 17 9.97 4.21 -15.99
N LEU A 18 9.74 4.76 -14.79
CA LEU A 18 9.08 4.07 -13.68
C LEU A 18 7.68 3.55 -14.07
N LEU A 19 6.90 4.39 -14.77
CA LEU A 19 5.56 4.00 -15.24
C LEU A 19 5.60 2.96 -16.36
N VAL A 20 6.57 3.05 -17.28
CA VAL A 20 6.78 2.05 -18.34
C VAL A 20 7.15 0.70 -17.72
N GLU A 21 8.06 0.69 -16.76
CA GLU A 21 8.46 -0.52 -16.05
C GLU A 21 7.30 -1.12 -15.24
N MET A 22 6.47 -0.28 -14.61
CA MET A 22 5.27 -0.74 -13.89
C MET A 22 4.27 -1.41 -14.84
N ARG A 23 4.04 -0.83 -16.04
CA ARG A 23 3.17 -1.42 -17.07
C ARG A 23 3.73 -2.76 -17.58
N ALA A 24 5.04 -2.89 -17.70
CA ALA A 24 5.68 -4.14 -18.10
C ALA A 24 5.49 -5.29 -17.09
N GLN A 25 5.07 -4.99 -15.85
CA GLN A 25 4.72 -6.00 -14.84
C GLN A 25 3.33 -6.62 -15.03
N ASP A 26 2.57 -6.20 -16.04
CA ASP A 26 1.20 -6.67 -16.31
C ASP A 26 0.26 -6.59 -15.09
N LEU A 27 0.46 -5.58 -14.22
CA LEU A 27 -0.37 -5.40 -13.03
C LEU A 27 -1.80 -4.96 -13.37
N ASP A 28 -2.01 -4.36 -14.53
CA ASP A 28 -3.33 -3.91 -15.00
C ASP A 28 -4.28 -5.08 -15.29
N SER A 29 -3.76 -6.29 -15.50
CA SER A 29 -4.56 -7.52 -15.69
C SER A 29 -5.16 -8.06 -14.38
N ILE A 30 -4.73 -7.56 -13.22
CA ILE A 30 -5.31 -7.87 -11.92
C ILE A 30 -6.73 -7.28 -11.85
N ARG A 31 -7.76 -8.13 -11.73
CA ARG A 31 -9.17 -7.70 -11.73
C ARG A 31 -9.60 -7.04 -10.43
N LEU A 32 -9.06 -7.50 -9.30
CA LEU A 32 -9.37 -6.94 -7.98
C LEU A 32 -8.61 -5.62 -7.78
N SER A 33 -9.32 -4.49 -7.83
CA SER A 33 -8.72 -3.15 -7.72
C SER A 33 -7.89 -2.95 -6.46
N THR A 34 -8.29 -3.53 -5.33
CA THR A 34 -7.54 -3.47 -4.08
C THR A 34 -6.15 -4.11 -4.21
N TYR A 35 -6.08 -5.32 -4.81
CA TYR A 35 -4.80 -6.00 -5.05
C TYR A 35 -3.97 -5.28 -6.10
N ARG A 36 -4.61 -4.82 -7.18
CA ARG A 36 -3.94 -4.07 -8.24
C ARG A 36 -3.28 -2.80 -7.70
N THR A 37 -4.01 -2.03 -6.90
CA THR A 37 -3.49 -0.81 -6.25
C THR A 37 -2.34 -1.13 -5.30
N ALA A 38 -2.52 -2.12 -4.43
CA ALA A 38 -1.48 -2.53 -3.47
C ALA A 38 -0.21 -3.02 -4.19
N CYS A 39 -0.34 -3.81 -5.27
CA CYS A 39 0.79 -4.28 -6.09
C CYS A 39 1.52 -3.13 -6.79
N LYS A 40 0.79 -2.18 -7.39
CA LYS A 40 1.38 -1.02 -8.05
C LYS A 40 2.15 -0.12 -7.06
N LEU A 41 1.56 0.16 -5.90
CA LEU A 41 2.25 0.94 -4.86
C LEU A 41 3.44 0.16 -4.26
N ARG A 42 3.32 -1.16 -4.09
CA ARG A 42 4.44 -2.01 -3.68
C ARG A 42 5.57 -2.00 -4.72
N PHE A 43 5.24 -1.99 -6.01
CA PHE A 43 6.22 -1.86 -7.08
C PHE A 43 7.00 -0.53 -6.96
N VAL A 44 6.31 0.60 -6.81
CA VAL A 44 6.96 1.91 -6.57
C VAL A 44 7.85 1.86 -5.33
N GLN A 45 7.32 1.33 -4.22
CA GLN A 45 8.06 1.19 -2.96
C GLN A 45 9.38 0.41 -3.15
N LYS A 46 9.35 -0.69 -3.92
CA LYS A 46 10.53 -1.51 -4.20
C LYS A 46 11.51 -0.82 -5.15
N LYS A 47 11.02 -0.16 -6.19
CA LYS A 47 11.86 0.56 -7.16
C LYS A 47 12.61 1.73 -6.53
N CYS A 48 11.99 2.44 -5.61
CA CYS A 48 12.62 3.52 -4.85
C CYS A 48 13.39 3.03 -3.62
N ASN A 49 13.56 1.73 -3.39
CA ASN A 49 14.14 1.14 -2.17
C ASN A 49 13.44 1.56 -0.86
N LEU A 50 12.28 2.15 -0.93
CA LEU A 50 11.52 2.64 0.22
C LEU A 50 10.94 1.49 1.08
N HIS A 51 10.86 0.28 0.53
CA HIS A 51 10.46 -0.93 1.25
C HIS A 51 11.43 -1.32 2.38
N LEU A 52 12.67 -0.84 2.34
CA LEU A 52 13.72 -1.05 3.35
C LEU A 52 13.67 0.01 4.46
N VAL A 53 12.92 1.08 4.26
CA VAL A 53 12.82 2.26 5.14
C VAL A 53 11.62 2.08 6.05
N ASP A 54 11.81 2.07 7.36
CA ASP A 54 10.71 2.13 8.32
C ASP A 54 10.38 3.58 8.74
N ILE A 55 9.30 3.74 9.50
CA ILE A 55 8.85 5.08 9.93
C ILE A 55 9.87 5.79 10.83
N TRP A 56 10.67 5.04 11.60
CA TRP A 56 11.67 5.63 12.48
C TRP A 56 12.82 6.24 11.70
N ASN A 57 13.21 5.63 10.57
CA ASN A 57 14.19 6.21 9.64
C ASN A 57 13.68 7.54 9.07
N VAL A 58 12.39 7.60 8.72
CA VAL A 58 11.75 8.82 8.20
C VAL A 58 11.74 9.91 9.26
N ILE A 59 11.31 9.60 10.49
CA ILE A 59 11.27 10.55 11.61
C ILE A 59 12.67 11.10 11.93
N GLU A 60 13.70 10.23 11.92
CA GLU A 60 15.08 10.64 12.17
C GLU A 60 15.59 11.60 11.08
N ALA A 61 15.34 11.30 9.82
CA ALA A 61 15.70 12.19 8.71
C ALA A 61 14.97 13.55 8.80
N PHE A 62 13.70 13.56 9.19
CA PHE A 62 12.98 14.81 9.45
C PHE A 62 13.62 15.63 10.56
N ARG A 63 14.07 14.98 11.64
CA ARG A 63 14.77 15.63 12.75
C ARG A 63 16.09 16.24 12.28
N GLU A 64 16.91 15.50 11.56
CA GLU A 64 18.22 15.96 11.08
C GLU A 64 18.11 17.15 10.10
N ASN A 65 17.04 17.18 9.30
CA ASN A 65 16.78 18.27 8.34
C ASN A 65 15.90 19.39 8.92
N GLY A 66 15.60 19.39 10.21
CA GLY A 66 14.81 20.42 10.87
C GLY A 66 13.33 20.46 10.48
N VAL A 67 12.81 19.42 9.78
CA VAL A 67 11.40 19.37 9.33
C VAL A 67 10.43 19.24 10.50
N ASN A 68 10.87 18.65 11.62
CA ASN A 68 10.02 18.51 12.81
C ASN A 68 9.76 19.82 13.54
N ALA A 69 10.59 20.84 13.32
CA ALA A 69 10.44 22.20 13.89
C ALA A 69 9.63 23.14 12.98
N MET A 70 9.24 22.68 11.79
CA MET A 70 8.43 23.45 10.84
C MET A 70 6.94 23.26 11.12
N ASP A 71 6.16 24.27 10.77
CA ASP A 71 4.70 24.15 10.77
C ASP A 71 4.23 23.22 9.64
N LEU A 72 3.13 22.52 9.86
CA LEU A 72 2.59 21.56 8.87
C LEU A 72 2.19 22.25 7.54
N GLY A 73 1.86 23.53 7.57
CA GLY A 73 1.54 24.32 6.39
C GLY A 73 2.74 24.87 5.64
N ASP A 74 3.94 24.81 6.22
CA ASP A 74 5.16 25.32 5.59
C ASP A 74 5.48 24.53 4.31
N GLU A 75 6.09 25.21 3.34
CA GLU A 75 6.47 24.62 2.07
C GLU A 75 7.93 24.17 2.06
N LEU A 76 8.16 22.94 1.60
CA LEU A 76 9.48 22.38 1.32
C LEU A 76 9.77 22.47 -0.17
N PRO A 77 10.77 23.27 -0.61
CA PRO A 77 11.26 23.23 -1.98
C PRO A 77 11.83 21.87 -2.35
N ALA A 78 11.79 21.51 -3.64
CA ALA A 78 12.28 20.23 -4.15
C ALA A 78 13.70 19.90 -3.68
N ALA A 79 14.63 20.85 -3.72
CA ALA A 79 16.00 20.63 -3.25
C ALA A 79 16.09 20.27 -1.76
N ARG A 80 15.24 20.89 -0.91
CA ARG A 80 15.19 20.53 0.50
C ARG A 80 14.54 19.18 0.74
N LEU A 81 13.50 18.84 -0.03
CA LEU A 81 12.88 17.52 0.00
C LEU A 81 13.89 16.46 -0.45
N GLU A 82 14.65 16.69 -1.51
CA GLU A 82 15.72 15.79 -1.97
C GLU A 82 16.78 15.55 -0.89
N ALA A 83 17.19 16.57 -0.17
CA ALA A 83 18.11 16.43 0.96
C ALA A 83 17.54 15.54 2.07
N VAL A 84 16.25 15.67 2.40
CA VAL A 84 15.55 14.77 3.34
C VAL A 84 15.57 13.33 2.86
N LEU A 85 15.21 13.10 1.60
CA LEU A 85 15.18 11.75 1.01
C LEU A 85 16.58 11.12 0.96
N SER A 86 17.58 11.90 0.57
CA SER A 86 18.98 11.45 0.59
C SER A 86 19.44 11.09 2.01
N THR A 87 19.04 11.86 3.02
CA THR A 87 19.33 11.56 4.42
C THR A 87 18.71 10.22 4.84
N ILE A 88 17.47 9.93 4.45
CA ILE A 88 16.81 8.64 4.74
C ILE A 88 17.67 7.48 4.23
N PHE A 89 18.05 7.51 2.96
CA PHE A 89 18.78 6.41 2.33
C PHE A 89 20.24 6.34 2.78
N TYR A 90 20.86 7.47 3.08
CA TYR A 90 22.20 7.51 3.64
C TYR A 90 22.25 6.88 5.04
N GLN A 91 21.28 7.20 5.90
CA GLN A 91 21.15 6.58 7.23
C GLN A 91 20.86 5.08 7.13
N LEU A 92 20.04 4.68 6.16
CA LEU A 92 19.77 3.27 5.90
C LEU A 92 21.06 2.53 5.54
N ASN A 93 21.87 3.06 4.60
CA ASN A 93 23.14 2.46 4.19
C ASN A 93 24.14 2.28 5.35
N LYS A 94 24.15 3.19 6.34
CA LYS A 94 25.00 3.03 7.53
C LYS A 94 24.68 1.76 8.34
N ARG A 95 23.46 1.24 8.22
CA ARG A 95 22.98 0.05 8.94
C ARG A 95 23.03 -1.22 8.09
N MET A 96 23.27 -1.07 6.79
CA MET A 96 23.30 -2.19 5.85
C MET A 96 24.73 -2.73 5.66
N PRO A 97 24.89 -4.05 5.42
CA PRO A 97 26.16 -4.60 4.99
C PRO A 97 26.66 -3.92 3.71
N THR A 98 27.96 -3.78 3.58
CA THR A 98 28.60 -3.13 2.41
C THR A 98 28.21 -3.77 1.06
N THR A 99 27.90 -5.07 1.08
CA THR A 99 27.45 -5.84 -0.10
C THR A 99 25.99 -5.59 -0.51
N HIS A 100 25.21 -4.90 0.33
CA HIS A 100 23.77 -4.67 0.12
C HIS A 100 23.40 -3.18 0.12
N GLN A 101 24.39 -2.32 0.02
CA GLN A 101 24.15 -0.88 -0.01
C GLN A 101 23.40 -0.48 -1.27
N ILE A 102 22.51 0.51 -1.13
CA ILE A 102 21.71 1.07 -2.22
C ILE A 102 22.35 2.33 -2.79
N ALA A 103 22.06 2.63 -4.06
CA ALA A 103 22.43 3.90 -4.67
C ALA A 103 21.52 5.02 -4.12
N VAL A 104 22.07 5.84 -3.22
CA VAL A 104 21.33 6.89 -2.50
C VAL A 104 20.71 7.89 -3.46
N GLU A 105 21.53 8.46 -4.35
CA GLU A 105 21.10 9.50 -5.30
C GLU A 105 19.98 9.00 -6.22
N GLN A 106 20.14 7.79 -6.77
CA GLN A 106 19.13 7.18 -7.63
C GLN A 106 17.81 6.93 -6.88
N SER A 107 17.88 6.39 -5.68
CA SER A 107 16.69 6.10 -4.87
C SER A 107 15.96 7.37 -4.43
N ALA A 108 16.73 8.39 -4.02
CA ALA A 108 16.19 9.70 -3.64
C ALA A 108 15.58 10.42 -4.83
N GLY A 109 16.25 10.43 -5.98
CA GLY A 109 15.76 11.06 -7.22
C GLY A 109 14.47 10.41 -7.73
N LEU A 110 14.40 9.07 -7.82
CA LEU A 110 13.20 8.35 -8.21
C LEU A 110 12.02 8.64 -7.28
N LEU A 111 12.25 8.65 -5.96
CA LEU A 111 11.22 8.93 -4.97
C LEU A 111 10.77 10.39 -5.03
N LEU A 112 11.70 11.34 -5.15
CA LEU A 112 11.40 12.76 -5.34
C LEU A 112 10.49 12.97 -6.55
N ASN A 113 10.86 12.39 -7.70
CA ASN A 113 10.11 12.50 -8.94
C ASN A 113 8.70 11.90 -8.81
N PHE A 114 8.57 10.76 -8.13
CA PHE A 114 7.26 10.17 -7.84
C PHE A 114 6.40 11.08 -6.95
N LEU A 115 6.96 11.62 -5.87
CA LEU A 115 6.24 12.50 -4.94
C LEU A 115 5.81 13.80 -5.61
N LEU A 116 6.73 14.50 -6.28
CA LEU A 116 6.41 15.75 -6.97
C LEU A 116 5.33 15.54 -8.04
N ALA A 117 5.43 14.46 -8.79
CA ALA A 117 4.42 14.14 -9.80
C ALA A 117 3.04 13.81 -9.21
N SER A 118 3.00 13.20 -8.02
CA SER A 118 1.76 12.81 -7.36
C SER A 118 1.07 13.98 -6.67
N TYR A 119 1.85 14.91 -6.13
CA TYR A 119 1.35 15.97 -5.24
C TYR A 119 1.49 17.39 -5.79
N ASN A 120 2.33 17.57 -6.80
CA ASN A 120 2.56 18.88 -7.43
C ASN A 120 2.58 18.77 -8.97
N PRO A 121 1.45 18.37 -9.59
CA PRO A 121 1.37 18.19 -11.06
C PRO A 121 1.58 19.51 -11.83
N GLU A 122 1.33 20.67 -11.21
CA GLU A 122 1.50 21.99 -11.84
C GLU A 122 2.97 22.46 -11.87
N GLY A 123 3.88 21.70 -11.25
CA GLY A 123 5.31 21.88 -11.42
C GLY A 123 5.92 23.07 -10.65
N GLN A 124 5.30 23.54 -9.57
CA GLN A 124 5.86 24.59 -8.70
C GLN A 124 7.12 24.14 -7.93
N GLY A 125 7.42 22.83 -7.93
CA GLY A 125 8.64 22.28 -7.33
C GLY A 125 8.68 22.34 -5.79
N LYS A 126 7.52 22.36 -5.12
CA LYS A 126 7.44 22.42 -3.66
C LYS A 126 6.24 21.64 -3.12
N MET A 127 6.35 21.14 -1.89
CA MET A 127 5.30 20.40 -1.20
C MET A 127 5.18 20.90 0.24
N SER A 128 3.97 20.88 0.81
CA SER A 128 3.83 21.22 2.23
C SER A 128 4.44 20.14 3.12
N VAL A 129 4.91 20.54 4.29
CA VAL A 129 5.43 19.63 5.33
C VAL A 129 4.40 18.55 5.68
N PHE A 130 3.12 18.93 5.76
CA PHE A 130 2.02 17.99 5.99
C PHE A 130 1.98 16.89 4.93
N VAL A 131 1.98 17.27 3.65
CA VAL A 131 1.92 16.34 2.54
C VAL A 131 3.12 15.39 2.55
N VAL A 132 4.33 15.91 2.76
CA VAL A 132 5.55 15.08 2.83
C VAL A 132 5.48 14.07 3.97
N LYS A 133 5.04 14.50 5.17
CA LYS A 133 4.88 13.61 6.33
C LYS A 133 3.83 12.53 6.08
N MET A 134 2.68 12.88 5.48
CA MET A 134 1.60 11.93 5.19
C MET A 134 2.01 10.95 4.08
N ALA A 135 2.61 11.42 3.02
CA ALA A 135 3.04 10.57 1.90
C ALA A 135 4.11 9.56 2.35
N LEU A 136 5.19 10.02 2.95
CA LEU A 136 6.27 9.14 3.41
C LEU A 136 5.82 8.21 4.53
N GLY A 137 5.05 8.72 5.51
CA GLY A 137 4.48 7.91 6.59
C GLY A 137 3.58 6.79 6.09
N THR A 138 2.90 7.00 4.97
CA THR A 138 2.01 6.01 4.36
C THR A 138 2.76 5.00 3.51
N ILE A 139 3.67 5.46 2.63
CA ILE A 139 4.28 4.59 1.62
C ILE A 139 5.58 3.91 2.09
N CYS A 140 6.21 4.33 3.19
CA CYS A 140 7.42 3.67 3.70
C CYS A 140 7.14 2.21 4.11
N GLY A 141 8.21 1.43 4.29
CA GLY A 141 8.15 0.06 4.79
C GLY A 141 7.86 0.01 6.31
N GLY A 142 8.22 -1.10 6.92
CA GLY A 142 8.08 -1.31 8.37
C GLY A 142 6.67 -1.71 8.82
N LYS A 143 6.42 -1.64 10.11
CA LYS A 143 5.16 -2.09 10.72
C LYS A 143 4.03 -1.11 10.52
N ILE A 144 2.89 -1.58 10.04
CA ILE A 144 1.72 -0.73 9.76
C ILE A 144 1.25 0.03 10.99
N LEU A 145 1.25 -0.58 12.17
CA LEU A 145 0.80 0.07 13.40
C LEU A 145 1.70 1.25 13.80
N ASP A 146 3.00 1.17 13.58
CA ASP A 146 3.93 2.26 13.88
C ASP A 146 3.71 3.42 12.91
N LYS A 147 3.46 3.13 11.64
CA LYS A 147 3.09 4.12 10.62
C LYS A 147 1.79 4.82 10.97
N LEU A 148 0.74 4.07 11.32
CA LEU A 148 -0.56 4.62 11.70
C LEU A 148 -0.50 5.46 12.97
N ARG A 149 0.29 5.06 13.97
CA ARG A 149 0.54 5.87 15.18
C ARG A 149 1.23 7.19 14.83
N TYR A 150 2.23 7.13 13.96
CA TYR A 150 2.91 8.34 13.50
C TYR A 150 1.93 9.28 12.75
N ILE A 151 1.17 8.75 11.80
CA ILE A 151 0.16 9.52 11.06
C ILE A 151 -0.83 10.17 12.05
N PHE A 152 -1.37 9.38 12.99
CA PHE A 152 -2.29 9.90 14.00
C PHE A 152 -1.68 11.03 14.82
N SER A 153 -0.42 10.92 15.22
CA SER A 153 0.28 11.98 15.98
C SER A 153 0.40 13.30 15.21
N GLN A 154 0.37 13.28 13.87
CA GLN A 154 0.44 14.46 13.03
C GLN A 154 -0.94 15.09 12.75
N ILE A 155 -2.03 14.33 12.88
CA ILE A 155 -3.39 14.75 12.59
C ILE A 155 -4.29 14.83 13.84
N SER A 156 -3.73 14.64 15.03
CA SER A 156 -4.43 14.81 16.32
C SER A 156 -4.03 16.13 16.98
N ASP A 157 -4.91 16.62 17.83
CA ASP A 157 -4.64 17.78 18.67
C ASP A 157 -3.69 17.44 19.85
N SER A 158 -3.33 18.46 20.65
CA SER A 158 -2.48 18.29 21.83
C SER A 158 -3.12 17.42 22.93
N ALA A 159 -4.44 17.21 22.88
CA ALA A 159 -5.16 16.30 23.79
C ALA A 159 -5.18 14.86 23.26
N GLY A 160 -4.51 14.55 22.15
CA GLY A 160 -4.46 13.24 21.54
C GLY A 160 -5.79 12.82 20.92
N THR A 161 -6.57 13.77 20.43
CA THR A 161 -7.84 13.50 19.73
C THR A 161 -7.80 14.07 18.31
N MET A 162 -8.39 13.34 17.37
CA MET A 162 -8.53 13.73 15.97
C MET A 162 -9.99 14.13 15.71
N VAL A 163 -10.18 15.24 15.01
CA VAL A 163 -11.51 15.66 14.51
C VAL A 163 -11.66 15.33 13.03
N HIS A 164 -12.91 15.28 12.57
CA HIS A 164 -13.24 14.88 11.20
C HIS A 164 -12.47 15.66 10.12
N SER A 165 -12.31 16.98 10.30
CA SER A 165 -11.61 17.83 9.31
C SER A 165 -10.12 17.47 9.15
N GLN A 166 -9.46 17.05 10.23
CA GLN A 166 -8.06 16.60 10.21
C GLN A 166 -7.95 15.26 9.49
N PHE A 167 -8.90 14.33 9.73
CA PHE A 167 -8.95 13.08 9.02
C PHE A 167 -9.27 13.28 7.53
N ASP A 168 -10.20 14.18 7.21
CA ASP A 168 -10.55 14.53 5.83
C ASP A 168 -9.34 15.07 5.08
N GLN A 169 -8.57 15.97 5.69
CA GLN A 169 -7.34 16.48 5.11
C GLN A 169 -6.31 15.37 4.86
N PHE A 170 -6.11 14.48 5.84
CA PHE A 170 -5.26 13.30 5.67
C PHE A 170 -5.73 12.45 4.49
N LEU A 171 -7.03 12.15 4.42
CA LEU A 171 -7.59 11.29 3.39
C LEU A 171 -7.44 11.90 1.99
N ARG A 172 -7.64 13.22 1.85
CA ARG A 172 -7.39 13.94 0.57
C ARG A 172 -5.97 13.73 0.07
N GLU A 173 -5.01 13.79 0.96
CA GLU A 173 -3.61 13.66 0.57
C GLU A 173 -3.22 12.19 0.33
N VAL A 174 -3.61 11.28 1.20
CA VAL A 174 -3.19 9.88 1.06
C VAL A 174 -3.79 9.20 -0.18
N LEU A 175 -4.99 9.58 -0.59
CA LEU A 175 -5.64 9.03 -1.78
C LEU A 175 -5.04 9.52 -3.11
N LYS A 176 -4.15 10.51 -3.08
CA LYS A 176 -3.32 10.86 -4.26
C LYS A 176 -2.32 9.75 -4.62
N LEU A 177 -1.94 8.88 -3.67
CA LEU A 177 -1.06 7.74 -3.95
C LEU A 177 -1.70 6.72 -4.93
N PRO A 178 -2.92 6.21 -4.68
CA PRO A 178 -3.63 5.40 -5.68
C PRO A 178 -3.84 6.13 -7.01
N MET A 179 -4.16 7.42 -6.99
CA MET A 179 -4.31 8.21 -8.21
C MET A 179 -3.01 8.28 -9.02
N ALA A 180 -1.85 8.39 -8.36
CA ALA A 180 -0.54 8.44 -9.00
C ALA A 180 -0.19 7.16 -9.77
N VAL A 181 -0.79 6.03 -9.40
CA VAL A 181 -0.64 4.72 -10.08
C VAL A 181 -1.88 4.34 -10.90
N PHE A 182 -2.69 5.32 -11.30
CA PHE A 182 -3.87 5.19 -12.17
C PHE A 182 -5.03 4.38 -11.56
N GLU A 183 -5.15 4.34 -10.24
CA GLU A 183 -6.24 3.68 -9.52
C GLU A 183 -7.25 4.68 -8.92
N GLY A 184 -7.22 5.93 -9.38
CA GLY A 184 -8.18 6.97 -9.01
C GLY A 184 -9.66 6.58 -9.16
N PRO A 185 -10.07 5.89 -10.23
CA PRO A 185 -11.46 5.44 -10.38
C PRO A 185 -11.95 4.55 -9.24
N SER A 186 -11.05 3.75 -8.62
CA SER A 186 -11.40 2.85 -7.51
C SER A 186 -11.20 3.48 -6.14
N PHE A 187 -10.22 4.39 -6.00
CA PHE A 187 -9.77 4.92 -4.70
C PHE A 187 -9.53 6.44 -4.71
N GLY A 188 -10.24 7.16 -5.58
CA GLY A 188 -10.23 8.62 -5.56
C GLY A 188 -10.93 9.16 -4.30
N TYR A 189 -10.53 10.38 -3.90
CA TYR A 189 -11.16 11.05 -2.77
C TYR A 189 -12.63 11.40 -3.07
N THR A 190 -13.48 11.17 -2.06
CA THR A 190 -14.85 11.68 -2.01
C THR A 190 -15.16 12.15 -0.58
N GLU A 191 -15.98 13.19 -0.42
CA GLU A 191 -16.40 13.64 0.93
C GLU A 191 -17.10 12.54 1.72
N GLN A 192 -17.84 11.68 1.04
CA GLN A 192 -18.52 10.55 1.66
C GLN A 192 -17.53 9.54 2.25
N ALA A 193 -16.36 9.34 1.62
CA ALA A 193 -15.36 8.39 2.10
C ALA A 193 -14.85 8.74 3.50
N ALA A 194 -14.57 10.01 3.77
CA ALA A 194 -14.15 10.45 5.11
C ALA A 194 -15.25 10.23 6.17
N ARG A 195 -16.52 10.50 5.81
CA ARG A 195 -17.67 10.34 6.70
C ARG A 195 -17.96 8.88 7.03
N THR A 196 -17.72 7.96 6.10
CA THR A 196 -17.97 6.52 6.32
C THR A 196 -16.95 5.88 7.24
N CYS A 197 -15.73 6.42 7.33
CA CYS A 197 -14.71 5.89 8.24
C CYS A 197 -15.08 6.10 9.72
N PHE A 198 -15.65 7.26 10.07
CA PHE A 198 -15.97 7.64 11.43
C PHE A 198 -17.37 8.30 11.52
N PRO A 199 -18.47 7.55 11.27
CA PRO A 199 -19.79 8.14 11.02
C PRO A 199 -20.44 8.80 12.23
N GLN A 200 -20.09 8.41 13.46
CA GLN A 200 -20.76 8.83 14.67
C GLN A 200 -19.89 9.62 15.66
N GLN A 201 -18.60 9.83 15.34
CA GLN A 201 -17.66 10.38 16.30
C GLN A 201 -17.24 11.80 15.94
N LYS A 202 -17.49 12.73 16.84
CA LYS A 202 -16.96 14.10 16.75
C LYS A 202 -15.47 14.17 17.06
N LYS A 203 -14.98 13.27 17.92
CA LYS A 203 -13.58 13.16 18.34
C LYS A 203 -13.16 11.68 18.34
N VAL A 204 -12.04 11.38 17.71
CA VAL A 204 -11.52 10.03 17.54
C VAL A 204 -10.23 9.88 18.33
N SER A 205 -10.15 8.86 19.19
CA SER A 205 -8.93 8.50 19.92
C SER A 205 -7.98 7.67 19.04
N LEU A 206 -6.72 7.55 19.46
CA LEU A 206 -5.75 6.69 18.78
C LEU A 206 -6.25 5.24 18.65
N ASN A 207 -6.81 4.66 19.72
CA ASN A 207 -7.27 3.27 19.67
C ASN A 207 -8.40 3.12 18.66
N THR A 208 -9.39 4.02 18.67
CA THR A 208 -10.49 3.99 17.69
C THR A 208 -9.97 4.16 16.25
N PHE A 209 -8.98 5.02 16.02
CA PHE A 209 -8.36 5.20 14.72
C PHE A 209 -7.68 3.91 14.24
N LEU A 210 -6.87 3.28 15.11
CA LEU A 210 -6.20 2.02 14.79
C LEU A 210 -7.19 0.88 14.56
N ASP A 211 -8.18 0.72 15.44
CA ASP A 211 -9.20 -0.33 15.33
C ASP A 211 -10.00 -0.19 14.03
N THR A 212 -10.35 1.05 13.64
CA THR A 212 -11.08 1.30 12.38
C THR A 212 -10.22 0.97 11.16
N LEU A 213 -8.98 1.45 11.09
CA LEU A 213 -8.14 1.23 9.92
C LEU A 213 -7.61 -0.20 9.81
N MET A 214 -7.54 -0.93 10.91
CA MET A 214 -7.12 -2.34 10.97
C MET A 214 -8.29 -3.32 11.07
N SER A 215 -9.54 -2.83 11.00
CA SER A 215 -10.72 -3.70 11.01
C SER A 215 -10.77 -4.62 9.78
N ASP A 216 -11.55 -5.68 9.89
CA ASP A 216 -11.84 -6.58 8.77
C ASP A 216 -13.37 -6.63 8.55
N PRO A 217 -13.88 -6.04 7.48
CA PRO A 217 -13.15 -5.29 6.45
C PRO A 217 -12.68 -3.90 6.90
N SER A 218 -11.52 -3.46 6.41
CA SER A 218 -11.04 -2.08 6.57
C SER A 218 -11.92 -1.09 5.79
N PRO A 219 -11.89 0.22 6.11
CA PRO A 219 -12.59 1.22 5.32
C PRO A 219 -12.25 1.12 3.83
N GLN A 220 -13.28 1.10 2.98
CA GLN A 220 -13.14 0.82 1.54
C GLN A 220 -12.11 1.73 0.85
N CYS A 221 -12.05 3.01 1.22
CA CYS A 221 -11.11 3.96 0.64
C CYS A 221 -9.63 3.69 0.99
N LEU A 222 -9.36 2.97 2.07
CA LEU A 222 -8.01 2.68 2.56
C LEU A 222 -7.68 1.18 2.60
N VAL A 223 -8.56 0.30 2.09
CA VAL A 223 -8.38 -1.16 2.13
C VAL A 223 -7.09 -1.65 1.44
N TRP A 224 -6.58 -0.89 0.47
CA TRP A 224 -5.30 -1.17 -0.21
C TRP A 224 -4.08 -1.01 0.71
N LEU A 225 -4.15 -0.18 1.75
CA LEU A 225 -3.02 0.13 2.63
C LEU A 225 -2.62 -1.07 3.52
N PRO A 226 -3.51 -1.69 4.32
CA PRO A 226 -3.17 -2.91 5.05
C PRO A 226 -2.82 -4.06 4.10
N LEU A 227 -3.41 -4.13 2.91
CA LEU A 227 -3.06 -5.14 1.92
C LEU A 227 -1.64 -4.96 1.38
N MET A 228 -1.20 -3.72 1.08
CA MET A 228 0.18 -3.44 0.68
C MET A 228 1.19 -3.92 1.74
N HIS A 229 0.86 -3.74 3.02
CA HIS A 229 1.67 -4.25 4.12
C HIS A 229 1.67 -5.79 4.17
N ARG A 230 0.51 -6.44 3.99
CA ARG A 230 0.41 -7.91 3.94
C ARG A 230 1.20 -8.49 2.77
N LEU A 231 1.17 -7.86 1.59
CA LEU A 231 2.00 -8.23 0.44
C LEU A 231 3.48 -8.28 0.82
N ALA A 232 3.99 -7.25 1.49
CA ALA A 232 5.38 -7.20 1.93
C ALA A 232 5.78 -8.37 2.84
N ASN A 233 4.86 -8.85 3.68
CA ASN A 233 5.11 -9.95 4.61
C ASN A 233 4.97 -11.34 3.96
N VAL A 234 4.25 -11.45 2.86
CA VAL A 234 3.87 -12.73 2.26
C VAL A 234 4.60 -13.01 0.94
N GLU A 235 5.13 -11.99 0.26
CA GLU A 235 5.74 -12.13 -1.08
C GLU A 235 6.81 -13.23 -1.18
N ASN A 236 7.49 -13.57 -0.09
CA ASN A 236 8.52 -14.62 -0.04
C ASN A 236 8.04 -15.93 0.61
N VAL A 237 6.74 -16.06 0.89
CA VAL A 237 6.18 -17.30 1.46
C VAL A 237 6.05 -18.35 0.39
N PHE A 238 6.67 -19.50 0.61
CA PHE A 238 6.68 -20.63 -0.30
C PHE A 238 5.61 -21.67 0.09
N HIS A 239 4.83 -22.12 -0.88
CA HIS A 239 3.84 -23.17 -0.74
C HIS A 239 4.17 -24.30 -1.72
N PRO A 240 4.62 -25.49 -1.25
CA PRO A 240 4.98 -26.63 -2.11
C PRO A 240 3.72 -27.38 -2.58
N VAL A 241 2.89 -26.69 -3.36
CA VAL A 241 1.64 -27.22 -3.91
C VAL A 241 1.41 -26.63 -5.29
N GLU A 242 0.87 -27.46 -6.19
CA GLU A 242 0.59 -27.11 -7.58
C GLU A 242 -0.63 -26.17 -7.67
N CYS A 243 -0.54 -25.18 -8.57
CA CYS A 243 -1.68 -24.34 -8.95
C CYS A 243 -2.59 -25.10 -9.91
N SER A 244 -3.88 -25.22 -9.58
CA SER A 244 -4.85 -25.98 -10.40
C SER A 244 -5.09 -25.38 -11.79
N HIS A 245 -4.75 -24.09 -12.01
CA HIS A 245 -4.89 -23.42 -13.31
C HIS A 245 -3.59 -23.43 -14.12
N CYS A 246 -2.54 -22.75 -13.65
CA CYS A 246 -1.30 -22.59 -14.41
C CYS A 246 -0.33 -23.78 -14.29
N ARG A 247 -0.62 -24.75 -13.42
CA ARG A 247 0.17 -25.96 -13.23
C ARG A 247 1.59 -25.75 -12.70
N THR A 248 1.88 -24.57 -12.20
CA THR A 248 3.15 -24.34 -11.49
C THR A 248 3.20 -25.24 -10.26
N GLU A 249 4.26 -26.02 -10.12
CA GLU A 249 4.41 -27.06 -9.07
C GLU A 249 4.49 -26.48 -7.65
N SER A 250 4.81 -25.19 -7.53
CA SER A 250 4.87 -24.48 -6.26
C SER A 250 4.37 -23.05 -6.41
N MET A 251 3.89 -22.46 -5.32
CA MET A 251 3.39 -21.09 -5.31
C MET A 251 4.21 -20.23 -4.37
N MET A 252 4.44 -18.98 -4.77
CA MET A 252 5.03 -17.93 -3.93
C MET A 252 3.95 -16.90 -3.58
N GLY A 253 4.03 -16.33 -2.38
CA GLY A 253 3.10 -15.29 -1.95
C GLY A 253 1.81 -15.84 -1.35
N PHE A 254 0.68 -15.27 -1.72
CA PHE A 254 -0.63 -15.74 -1.30
C PHE A 254 -1.01 -17.02 -2.04
N ARG A 255 -1.66 -17.93 -1.33
CA ARG A 255 -2.28 -19.12 -1.88
C ARG A 255 -3.76 -19.12 -1.55
N TYR A 256 -4.59 -19.47 -2.53
CA TYR A 256 -6.05 -19.51 -2.41
C TYR A 256 -6.55 -20.94 -2.60
N ARG A 257 -7.42 -21.43 -1.70
CA ARG A 257 -8.06 -22.73 -1.79
C ARG A 257 -9.57 -22.57 -1.88
N CYS A 258 -10.17 -23.21 -2.87
CA CYS A 258 -11.63 -23.26 -2.98
C CYS A 258 -12.25 -24.03 -1.81
N GLN A 259 -13.33 -23.51 -1.26
CA GLN A 259 -14.05 -24.15 -0.15
C GLN A 259 -15.10 -25.17 -0.67
N GLN A 260 -15.48 -25.09 -1.94
CA GLN A 260 -16.50 -25.92 -2.57
C GLN A 260 -15.90 -27.01 -3.45
N CYS A 261 -14.82 -26.71 -4.18
CA CYS A 261 -14.17 -27.68 -5.07
C CYS A 261 -13.16 -28.53 -4.30
N HIS A 262 -13.15 -29.85 -4.58
CA HIS A 262 -12.17 -30.75 -3.97
C HIS A 262 -10.76 -30.46 -4.46
N ASN A 263 -9.82 -30.23 -3.53
CA ASN A 263 -8.40 -29.97 -3.78
C ASN A 263 -8.06 -28.87 -4.80
N TYR A 264 -9.02 -28.00 -5.14
CA TYR A 264 -8.78 -26.90 -6.06
C TYR A 264 -8.10 -25.72 -5.35
N GLN A 265 -6.97 -25.28 -5.88
CA GLN A 265 -6.22 -24.17 -5.33
C GLN A 265 -5.53 -23.36 -6.43
N LEU A 266 -5.37 -22.06 -6.18
CA LEU A 266 -4.79 -21.11 -7.11
C LEU A 266 -3.61 -20.37 -6.47
N CYS A 267 -2.59 -20.08 -7.27
CA CYS A 267 -1.59 -19.08 -6.92
C CYS A 267 -2.21 -17.68 -6.96
N GLN A 268 -1.55 -16.70 -6.35
CA GLN A 268 -2.01 -15.32 -6.33
C GLN A 268 -2.26 -14.76 -7.73
N ASP A 269 -1.37 -15.03 -8.69
CA ASP A 269 -1.48 -14.50 -10.05
C ASP A 269 -2.73 -15.01 -10.77
N CYS A 270 -3.02 -16.30 -10.67
CA CYS A 270 -4.22 -16.86 -11.26
C CYS A 270 -5.49 -16.36 -10.57
N PHE A 271 -5.50 -16.30 -9.23
CA PHE A 271 -6.66 -15.86 -8.49
C PHE A 271 -6.97 -14.37 -8.75
N TRP A 272 -5.99 -13.49 -8.67
CA TRP A 272 -6.20 -12.04 -8.84
C TRP A 272 -6.60 -11.66 -10.26
N ARG A 273 -6.19 -12.45 -11.26
CA ARG A 273 -6.60 -12.28 -12.66
C ARG A 273 -7.95 -12.95 -12.98
N GLY A 274 -8.53 -13.67 -12.02
CA GLY A 274 -9.82 -14.34 -12.18
C GLY A 274 -9.76 -15.54 -13.11
N HIS A 275 -8.62 -16.25 -13.15
CA HIS A 275 -8.53 -17.49 -13.88
C HIS A 275 -9.26 -18.63 -13.15
N ALA A 276 -9.98 -19.43 -13.92
CA ALA A 276 -10.67 -20.63 -13.46
C ALA A 276 -10.39 -21.79 -14.40
N SER A 277 -10.47 -23.01 -13.89
CA SER A 277 -10.30 -24.24 -14.68
C SER A 277 -11.16 -25.37 -14.15
N GLY A 278 -11.49 -26.33 -15.02
CA GLY A 278 -12.36 -27.46 -14.68
C GLY A 278 -13.77 -26.99 -14.30
N SER A 279 -14.33 -27.55 -13.25
CA SER A 279 -15.65 -27.19 -12.72
C SER A 279 -15.65 -26.03 -11.73
N HIS A 280 -14.51 -25.39 -11.51
CA HIS A 280 -14.40 -24.26 -10.59
C HIS A 280 -15.01 -22.99 -11.20
N SER A 281 -15.81 -22.28 -10.40
CA SER A 281 -16.34 -20.95 -10.73
C SER A 281 -15.68 -19.86 -9.89
N ASN A 282 -15.45 -18.70 -10.48
CA ASN A 282 -14.95 -17.52 -9.78
C ASN A 282 -15.93 -16.99 -8.69
N GLN A 283 -17.17 -17.48 -8.66
CA GLN A 283 -18.16 -17.20 -7.62
C GLN A 283 -18.00 -18.10 -6.38
N HIS A 284 -17.17 -19.13 -6.45
CA HIS A 284 -16.92 -19.98 -5.30
C HIS A 284 -16.08 -19.24 -4.26
N GLN A 285 -16.43 -19.43 -2.99
CA GLN A 285 -15.63 -18.88 -1.88
C GLN A 285 -14.23 -19.48 -1.88
N MET A 286 -13.23 -18.58 -1.83
CA MET A 286 -11.83 -18.93 -1.74
C MET A 286 -11.28 -18.58 -0.35
N LYS A 287 -10.56 -19.49 0.25
CA LYS A 287 -9.83 -19.23 1.50
C LYS A 287 -8.38 -18.87 1.18
N GLU A 288 -7.94 -17.72 1.70
CA GLU A 288 -6.58 -17.21 1.55
C GLU A 288 -5.64 -17.83 2.58
N TYR A 289 -4.42 -18.12 2.16
CA TYR A 289 -3.35 -18.62 3.02
C TYR A 289 -2.09 -17.77 2.84
N THR A 290 -1.55 -17.31 3.96
CA THR A 290 -0.36 -16.44 4.05
C THR A 290 0.85 -17.15 4.65
N SER A 291 0.72 -18.43 4.97
CA SER A 291 1.80 -19.25 5.53
C SER A 291 1.64 -20.70 5.12
N TRP A 292 2.76 -21.43 5.07
CA TRP A 292 2.75 -22.88 4.90
C TRP A 292 2.96 -23.58 6.23
N LYS A 293 2.04 -24.49 6.57
CA LYS A 293 2.20 -25.42 7.70
C LYS A 293 2.26 -26.82 7.13
N SER A 294 3.39 -27.52 7.34
CA SER A 294 3.51 -28.92 6.91
C SER A 294 2.44 -29.80 7.55
N PRO A 295 2.02 -30.90 6.89
CA PRO A 295 1.04 -31.83 7.45
C PRO A 295 1.40 -32.34 8.86
N ALA A 296 2.68 -32.61 9.10
CA ALA A 296 3.18 -33.05 10.41
C ALA A 296 3.00 -31.99 11.52
N LYS A 297 3.22 -30.69 11.21
CA LYS A 297 2.97 -29.59 12.15
C LYS A 297 1.47 -29.34 12.37
N LYS A 298 0.61 -29.71 11.41
CA LYS A 298 -0.85 -29.63 11.59
C LYS A 298 -1.34 -30.65 12.60
N LEU A 299 -0.79 -31.86 12.61
CA LEU A 299 -1.17 -32.89 13.58
C LEU A 299 -0.76 -32.49 15.01
N SER A 300 0.45 -31.99 15.23
CA SER A 300 0.93 -31.55 16.54
C SER A 300 0.11 -30.34 17.07
N HIS A 301 -0.29 -29.43 16.18
CA HIS A 301 -1.11 -28.25 16.55
C HIS A 301 -2.59 -28.62 16.79
N ALA A 302 -3.12 -29.65 16.15
CA ALA A 302 -4.47 -30.16 16.41
C ALA A 302 -4.54 -30.84 17.79
N LEU A 303 -3.47 -31.55 18.18
CA LEU A 303 -3.36 -32.20 19.50
C LEU A 303 -3.16 -31.17 20.61
N SER A 304 -2.51 -30.02 20.35
CA SER A 304 -2.38 -28.93 21.35
C SER A 304 -3.61 -28.02 21.44
N LYS A 305 -4.44 -27.92 20.38
CA LYS A 305 -5.69 -27.14 20.38
C LYS A 305 -6.85 -27.80 21.10
N SER A 306 -6.77 -29.07 21.46
CA SER A 306 -7.77 -29.71 22.34
C SER A 306 -7.73 -29.18 23.78
N LEU A 307 -6.77 -28.30 24.11
CA LEU A 307 -6.55 -27.73 25.42
C LEU A 307 -6.72 -26.19 25.51
N SER A 308 -7.03 -25.50 24.41
CA SER A 308 -7.30 -24.04 24.47
C SER A 308 -8.33 -23.60 23.42
N CYS A 309 -9.53 -23.29 23.89
CA CYS A 309 -10.57 -22.60 23.12
C CYS A 309 -10.19 -21.13 22.90
N ALA A 310 -9.58 -20.81 21.75
CA ALA A 310 -9.55 -19.47 21.19
C ALA A 310 -9.64 -19.58 19.67
N SER A 311 -10.81 -19.29 19.13
CA SER A 311 -11.09 -19.30 17.70
C SER A 311 -10.48 -18.06 17.04
N SER A 312 -9.32 -18.19 16.42
CA SER A 312 -8.89 -17.22 15.41
C SER A 312 -9.69 -17.49 14.14
N ARG A 313 -10.71 -16.67 13.86
CA ARG A 313 -11.37 -16.65 12.56
C ARG A 313 -10.37 -16.06 11.55
N GLU A 314 -9.90 -16.89 10.62
CA GLU A 314 -9.16 -16.40 9.45
C GLU A 314 -10.16 -15.63 8.56
N PRO A 315 -9.82 -14.43 8.04
CA PRO A 315 -10.72 -13.63 7.23
C PRO A 315 -11.13 -14.35 5.94
N LEU A 316 -12.41 -14.26 5.59
CA LEU A 316 -12.95 -14.74 4.32
C LEU A 316 -12.57 -13.76 3.22
N HIS A 317 -12.08 -14.27 2.09
CA HIS A 317 -11.71 -13.42 0.98
C HIS A 317 -12.96 -12.87 0.27
N PRO A 318 -13.00 -11.59 -0.14
CA PRO A 318 -14.09 -11.05 -0.92
C PRO A 318 -14.23 -11.80 -2.25
N MET A 319 -15.46 -12.06 -2.67
CA MET A 319 -15.76 -12.62 -3.98
C MET A 319 -15.46 -11.60 -5.10
N PHE A 320 -15.20 -12.07 -6.31
CA PHE A 320 -15.12 -11.20 -7.47
C PHE A 320 -16.45 -10.47 -7.66
N PRO A 321 -16.46 -9.15 -7.94
CA PRO A 321 -17.69 -8.46 -8.29
C PRO A 321 -18.28 -9.05 -9.57
N ASP A 322 -19.59 -9.21 -9.60
CA ASP A 322 -20.31 -9.68 -10.78
C ASP A 322 -20.08 -8.72 -11.96
N ILE A 323 -19.65 -9.26 -13.10
CA ILE A 323 -19.37 -8.51 -14.31
C ILE A 323 -20.67 -7.90 -14.90
N SER A 324 -21.84 -8.40 -14.49
CA SER A 324 -23.17 -7.98 -15.00
C SER A 324 -23.64 -6.61 -14.52
N THR A 325 -23.00 -5.98 -13.51
CA THR A 325 -23.45 -4.70 -12.96
C THR A 325 -22.57 -3.50 -13.34
N ALA A 326 -21.54 -3.67 -14.16
CA ALA A 326 -20.53 -2.64 -14.39
C ALA A 326 -20.67 -1.81 -15.69
N PHE A 327 -21.64 -2.06 -16.56
CA PHE A 327 -21.85 -1.24 -17.77
C PHE A 327 -23.31 -1.19 -18.18
N SER A 328 -24.07 -0.24 -17.62
CA SER A 328 -25.17 0.39 -18.33
C SER A 328 -24.66 1.72 -18.88
N PRO A 329 -24.61 1.92 -20.20
CA PRO A 329 -24.28 3.22 -20.77
C PRO A 329 -25.37 4.23 -20.37
N PRO A 330 -25.06 5.53 -20.17
CA PRO A 330 -26.06 6.53 -19.90
C PRO A 330 -26.98 6.64 -21.12
N ASP A 331 -28.27 6.52 -20.88
CA ASP A 331 -29.33 6.71 -21.88
C ASP A 331 -29.22 8.13 -22.44
N CYS A 332 -28.78 8.25 -23.70
CA CYS A 332 -28.94 9.45 -24.49
C CYS A 332 -30.37 9.52 -24.98
N ARG A 333 -31.28 10.14 -24.21
CA ARG A 333 -32.56 10.66 -24.74
C ARG A 333 -32.84 12.03 -24.16
N THR A 334 -32.93 12.94 -25.12
CA THR A 334 -33.44 14.33 -25.21
C THR A 334 -32.55 15.41 -24.65
#